data_c569416b5fc488f48dac9c6cd289102e
#
_entry.id   c569416b5fc488f48dac9c6cd289102e
#
_cell.length_a   1.000
_cell.length_b   1.000
_cell.length_c   1.000
_cell.angle_alpha   90.00
_cell.angle_beta   90.00
_cell.angle_gamma   90.00
#
_symmetry.space_group_name_H-M   'P 1'
#
loop_
_entity.id
_entity.type
_entity.pdbx_description
1 polymer ?
#
loop_
_entity_poly.entity_id
_entity_poly.type
_entity_poly.pdbx_seq_one_letter_code
_entity_poly.pdbx_strand_id
1 'polypeptide(L)'
;KSALDRGVNIRILTGNYLGITQPSALYLIKKELGNEVDLRFYNDKNRSFHPKSYIFHYKNHSEIYIGSSNISKSALTSGIEWNYRFDSTSDENSFKLFFETFEDLFLNHSIIIDDKELQNYSKNWHKPAVSKDLAKYDHSDENISFLFQPRGAQIEALYALEDSRK
;
A
#
# COMPACT_ATOMS: atom_id res chain seq x y z
N LYS A 1 9.24 -16.32 1.27
CA LYS A 1 9.77 -17.44 2.06
C LYS A 1 11.26 -17.65 1.81
N SER A 2 11.71 -17.88 0.56
CA SER A 2 13.14 -18.10 0.27
C SER A 2 14.08 -16.96 0.72
N ALA A 3 13.61 -15.75 0.88
CA ALA A 3 14.40 -14.65 1.45
C ALA A 3 14.56 -14.80 2.96
N LEU A 4 13.49 -15.16 3.67
CA LEU A 4 13.54 -15.46 5.11
C LEU A 4 14.46 -16.64 5.39
N ASP A 5 14.38 -17.71 4.59
CA ASP A 5 15.25 -18.90 4.71
C ASP A 5 16.76 -18.53 4.57
N ARG A 6 17.06 -17.38 3.95
CA ARG A 6 18.42 -16.80 3.87
C ARG A 6 18.74 -15.79 4.98
N GLY A 7 17.86 -15.61 5.96
CA GLY A 7 18.04 -14.68 7.07
C GLY A 7 17.72 -13.21 6.71
N VAL A 8 16.98 -12.96 5.65
CA VAL A 8 16.55 -11.59 5.29
C VAL A 8 15.45 -11.15 6.23
N ASN A 9 15.63 -10.02 6.90
CA ASN A 9 14.60 -9.39 7.71
C ASN A 9 13.56 -8.72 6.81
N ILE A 10 12.28 -9.01 7.04
CA ILE A 10 11.17 -8.47 6.24
C ILE A 10 10.22 -7.70 7.15
N ARG A 11 9.93 -6.46 6.76
CA ARG A 11 8.95 -5.59 7.41
C ARG A 11 7.89 -5.19 6.41
N ILE A 12 6.63 -5.30 6.79
CA ILE A 12 5.48 -4.98 5.93
C ILE A 12 4.56 -4.01 6.68
N LEU A 13 4.31 -2.86 6.07
CA LEU A 13 3.31 -1.90 6.52
C LEU A 13 2.17 -1.87 5.51
N THR A 14 0.96 -2.15 5.96
CA THR A 14 -0.26 -2.07 5.15
C THR A 14 -1.32 -1.22 5.84
N GLY A 15 -2.42 -0.94 5.16
CA GLY A 15 -3.53 -0.15 5.72
C GLY A 15 -4.87 -0.58 5.14
N ASN A 16 -5.94 -0.03 5.68
CA ASN A 16 -7.30 -0.29 5.21
C ASN A 16 -7.82 0.84 4.31
N TYR A 17 -7.03 1.24 3.33
CA TYR A 17 -7.52 2.23 2.37
C TYR A 17 -8.71 1.67 1.58
N LEU A 18 -9.86 2.35 1.67
CA LEU A 18 -11.12 1.97 1.01
C LEU A 18 -11.61 0.53 1.30
N GLY A 19 -11.11 -0.13 2.34
CA GLY A 19 -11.49 -1.53 2.64
C GLY A 19 -10.90 -2.58 1.68
N ILE A 20 -9.91 -2.21 0.86
CA ILE A 20 -9.35 -3.10 -0.18
C ILE A 20 -8.54 -4.25 0.44
N THR A 21 -7.82 -3.97 1.51
CA THR A 21 -6.96 -4.98 2.15
C THR A 21 -7.82 -6.13 2.69
N GLN A 22 -7.72 -7.28 2.06
CA GLN A 22 -8.51 -8.45 2.43
C GLN A 22 -7.92 -9.14 3.66
N PRO A 23 -8.73 -9.51 4.68
CA PRO A 23 -8.25 -10.27 5.84
C PRO A 23 -7.58 -11.59 5.45
N SER A 24 -8.08 -12.25 4.40
CA SER A 24 -7.49 -13.48 3.87
C SER A 24 -6.06 -13.28 3.35
N ALA A 25 -5.75 -12.14 2.74
CA ALA A 25 -4.40 -11.83 2.29
C ALA A 25 -3.43 -11.68 3.48
N LEU A 26 -3.85 -10.97 4.53
CA LEU A 26 -3.07 -10.83 5.76
C LEU A 26 -2.86 -12.19 6.46
N TYR A 27 -3.90 -13.01 6.51
CA TYR A 27 -3.81 -14.36 7.06
C TYR A 27 -2.80 -15.23 6.28
N LEU A 28 -2.83 -15.17 4.94
CA LEU A 28 -1.90 -15.93 4.11
C LEU A 28 -0.46 -15.45 4.30
N ILE A 29 -0.22 -14.14 4.40
CA ILE A 29 1.10 -13.59 4.70
C ILE A 29 1.61 -14.15 6.03
N LYS A 30 0.81 -14.09 7.09
CA LYS A 30 1.18 -14.64 8.40
C LYS A 30 1.44 -16.14 8.35
N LYS A 31 0.58 -16.89 7.66
CA LYS A 31 0.69 -18.35 7.55
C LYS A 31 1.95 -18.77 6.81
N GLU A 32 2.26 -18.11 5.69
CA GLU A 32 3.38 -18.49 4.82
C GLU A 32 4.73 -17.98 5.30
N LEU A 33 4.75 -16.81 5.94
CA LEU A 33 5.98 -16.16 6.37
C LEU A 33 6.25 -16.30 7.87
N GLY A 34 5.26 -16.71 8.65
CA GLY A 34 5.41 -16.93 10.08
C GLY A 34 5.64 -15.67 10.90
N ASN A 35 6.18 -15.84 12.11
CA ASN A 35 6.48 -14.74 13.03
C ASN A 35 7.80 -14.02 12.72
N GLU A 36 8.51 -14.42 11.69
CA GLU A 36 9.78 -13.82 11.26
C GLU A 36 9.58 -12.53 10.47
N VAL A 37 8.33 -12.23 10.09
CA VAL A 37 7.95 -11.00 9.40
C VAL A 37 7.27 -10.05 10.37
N ASP A 38 7.80 -8.81 10.49
CA ASP A 38 7.11 -7.75 11.22
C ASP A 38 6.03 -7.15 10.31
N LEU A 39 4.80 -7.65 10.46
CA LEU A 39 3.63 -7.23 9.71
C LEU A 39 2.80 -6.25 10.55
N ARG A 40 2.63 -5.04 10.05
CA ARG A 40 1.92 -3.97 10.75
C ARG A 40 0.82 -3.34 9.91
N PHE A 41 -0.14 -2.80 10.64
CA PHE A 41 -1.28 -2.10 10.09
C PHE A 41 -1.21 -0.61 10.45
N TYR A 42 -1.28 0.27 9.46
CA TYR A 42 -1.33 1.70 9.70
C TYR A 42 -2.60 2.08 10.48
N ASN A 43 -2.45 2.79 11.58
CA ASN A 43 -3.51 3.01 12.56
C ASN A 43 -3.79 4.50 12.85
N ASP A 44 -3.69 5.37 11.86
CA ASP A 44 -4.18 6.74 12.00
C ASP A 44 -5.55 6.87 11.32
N LYS A 45 -6.58 7.15 12.10
CA LYS A 45 -7.97 7.25 11.61
C LYS A 45 -8.24 8.50 10.78
N ASN A 46 -7.37 9.50 10.88
CA ASN A 46 -7.53 10.80 10.22
C ASN A 46 -6.81 10.87 8.87
N ARG A 47 -6.01 9.88 8.55
CA ARG A 47 -5.20 9.84 7.33
C ARG A 47 -5.42 8.54 6.57
N SER A 48 -5.61 8.63 5.26
CA SER A 48 -5.58 7.45 4.40
C SER A 48 -4.14 7.00 4.15
N PHE A 49 -3.92 5.69 4.15
CA PHE A 49 -2.61 5.09 3.86
C PHE A 49 -2.68 4.36 2.53
N HIS A 50 -2.02 4.90 1.50
CA HIS A 50 -2.01 4.32 0.16
C HIS A 50 -0.65 4.41 -0.57
N PRO A 51 0.50 4.40 0.12
CA PRO A 51 1.80 4.35 -0.54
C PRO A 51 2.03 2.98 -1.17
N LYS A 52 2.80 2.97 -2.25
CA LYS A 52 3.40 1.79 -2.84
C LYS A 52 4.90 2.06 -2.90
N SER A 53 5.61 1.54 -1.94
CA SER A 53 7.06 1.65 -1.89
C SER A 53 7.69 0.34 -1.46
N TYR A 54 8.87 0.08 -1.99
CA TYR A 54 9.65 -1.11 -1.70
C TYR A 54 11.07 -0.67 -1.39
N ILE A 55 11.59 -1.08 -0.22
CA ILE A 55 12.92 -0.74 0.25
C ILE A 55 13.74 -2.02 0.33
N PHE A 56 14.86 -2.05 -0.35
CA PHE A 56 15.78 -3.18 -0.36
C PHE A 56 17.14 -2.76 0.19
N HIS A 57 17.60 -3.45 1.21
CA HIS A 57 18.92 -3.24 1.80
C HIS A 57 19.88 -4.32 1.30
N TYR A 58 20.95 -3.89 0.68
CA TYR A 58 22.05 -4.74 0.23
C TYR A 58 23.28 -4.50 1.12
N LYS A 59 24.34 -5.26 0.88
CA LYS A 59 25.57 -5.15 1.69
C LYS A 59 26.21 -3.77 1.61
N ASN A 60 26.19 -3.12 0.43
CA ASN A 60 26.94 -1.90 0.16
C ASN A 60 26.06 -0.70 -0.21
N HIS A 61 24.79 -0.87 -0.43
CA HIS A 61 23.85 0.18 -0.79
C HIS A 61 22.42 -0.25 -0.43
N SER A 62 21.49 0.67 -0.57
CA SER A 62 20.07 0.41 -0.42
C SER A 62 19.31 1.07 -1.55
N GLU A 63 18.18 0.49 -1.93
CA GLU A 63 17.33 0.97 -3.02
C GLU A 63 15.92 1.19 -2.53
N ILE A 64 15.27 2.23 -3.05
CA ILE A 64 13.83 2.48 -2.89
C ILE A 64 13.18 2.51 -4.25
N TYR A 65 12.05 1.85 -4.36
CA TYR A 65 11.11 1.96 -5.48
C TYR A 65 9.82 2.58 -4.98
N ILE A 66 9.36 3.63 -5.65
CA ILE A 66 8.11 4.33 -5.33
C ILE A 66 7.32 4.50 -6.61
N GLY A 67 6.03 4.18 -6.57
CA GLY A 67 5.21 4.33 -7.76
C GLY A 67 3.76 3.89 -7.58
N SER A 68 3.18 3.40 -8.66
CA SER A 68 1.79 2.94 -8.71
C SER A 68 1.62 1.45 -8.40
N SER A 69 2.70 0.66 -8.45
CA SER A 69 2.65 -0.80 -8.34
C SER A 69 2.25 -1.29 -6.96
N ASN A 70 1.07 -1.89 -6.86
CA ASN A 70 0.66 -2.66 -5.67
C ASN A 70 1.30 -4.06 -5.68
N ILE A 71 1.28 -4.76 -4.54
CA ILE A 71 1.52 -6.20 -4.50
C ILE A 71 0.26 -6.91 -4.99
N SER A 72 0.04 -6.87 -6.29
CA SER A 72 -1.07 -7.54 -6.96
C SER A 72 -0.59 -8.29 -8.18
N LYS A 73 -1.36 -9.29 -8.63
CA LYS A 73 -0.99 -10.07 -9.81
C LYS A 73 -0.88 -9.17 -11.05
N SER A 74 -1.84 -8.28 -11.25
CA SER A 74 -1.85 -7.38 -12.41
C SER A 74 -0.66 -6.43 -12.41
N ALA A 75 -0.38 -5.76 -11.30
CA ALA A 75 0.74 -4.81 -11.19
C ALA A 75 2.11 -5.49 -11.37
N LEU A 76 2.23 -6.77 -10.99
CA LEU A 76 3.48 -7.52 -11.10
C LEU A 76 3.66 -8.26 -12.43
N THR A 77 2.63 -8.32 -13.29
CA THR A 77 2.68 -9.13 -14.53
C THR A 77 2.29 -8.40 -15.80
N SER A 78 1.11 -7.79 -15.85
CA SER A 78 0.50 -7.28 -17.09
C SER A 78 0.02 -5.84 -17.01
N GLY A 79 -0.05 -5.25 -15.82
CA GLY A 79 -0.43 -3.87 -15.62
C GLY A 79 0.64 -2.90 -16.13
N ILE A 80 0.20 -1.71 -16.57
CA ILE A 80 1.11 -0.62 -16.90
C ILE A 80 1.33 0.18 -15.64
N GLU A 81 2.53 0.09 -15.09
CA GLU A 81 2.90 0.71 -13.83
C GLU A 81 4.08 1.66 -13.99
N TRP A 82 4.06 2.74 -13.23
CA TRP A 82 5.15 3.70 -13.19
C TRP A 82 5.82 3.66 -11.83
N ASN A 83 7.13 3.33 -11.83
CA ASN A 83 7.93 3.31 -10.62
C ASN A 83 9.20 4.12 -10.83
N TYR A 84 9.53 4.93 -9.85
CA TYR A 84 10.81 5.62 -9.79
C TYR A 84 11.71 4.85 -8.82
N ARG A 85 12.95 4.59 -9.25
CA ARG A 85 13.99 3.95 -8.43
C ARG A 85 15.09 4.95 -8.12
N PHE A 86 15.52 4.99 -6.88
CA PHE A 86 16.73 5.67 -6.47
C PHE A 86 17.46 4.87 -5.40
N ASP A 87 18.74 5.12 -5.24
CA ASP A 87 19.58 4.39 -4.30
C ASP A 87 20.34 5.34 -3.35
N SER A 88 20.81 4.78 -2.24
CA SER A 88 21.48 5.51 -1.16
C SER A 88 22.83 6.10 -1.55
N THR A 89 23.40 5.72 -2.71
CA THR A 89 24.70 6.21 -3.18
C THR A 89 24.57 7.34 -4.19
N SER A 90 23.53 7.32 -5.02
CA SER A 90 23.29 8.34 -6.05
C SER A 90 22.44 9.50 -5.57
N ASP A 91 21.51 9.27 -4.63
CA ASP A 91 20.64 10.29 -4.03
C ASP A 91 20.41 9.99 -2.54
N GLU A 92 21.43 10.23 -1.74
CA GLU A 92 21.42 9.98 -0.30
C GLU A 92 20.31 10.77 0.42
N ASN A 93 20.09 12.02 0.03
CA ASN A 93 19.12 12.88 0.71
C ASN A 93 17.68 12.38 0.51
N SER A 94 17.31 12.06 -0.72
CA SER A 94 15.99 11.51 -1.01
C SER A 94 15.83 10.13 -0.36
N PHE A 95 16.85 9.27 -0.45
CA PHE A 95 16.81 7.97 0.21
C PHE A 95 16.54 8.11 1.71
N LYS A 96 17.30 8.96 2.39
CA LYS A 96 17.16 9.20 3.83
C LYS A 96 15.76 9.71 4.18
N LEU A 97 15.24 10.69 3.44
CA LEU A 97 13.91 11.25 3.67
C LEU A 97 12.81 10.16 3.59
N PHE A 98 12.82 9.35 2.55
CA PHE A 98 11.82 8.30 2.38
C PHE A 98 11.98 7.16 3.38
N PHE A 99 13.21 6.80 3.70
CA PHE A 99 13.50 5.77 4.70
C PHE A 99 13.06 6.21 6.10
N GLU A 100 13.39 7.43 6.51
CA GLU A 100 12.97 8.00 7.81
C GLU A 100 11.44 8.14 7.88
N THR A 101 10.79 8.51 6.76
CA THR A 101 9.33 8.52 6.69
C THR A 101 8.74 7.13 6.88
N PHE A 102 9.32 6.11 6.26
CA PHE A 102 8.89 4.74 6.48
C PHE A 102 9.08 4.30 7.94
N GLU A 103 10.23 4.60 8.54
CA GLU A 103 10.51 4.27 9.95
C GLU A 103 9.50 4.93 10.89
N ASP A 104 9.19 6.20 10.68
CA ASP A 104 8.20 6.93 11.48
C ASP A 104 6.80 6.31 11.36
N LEU A 105 6.33 6.06 10.14
CA LEU A 105 5.04 5.42 9.89
C LEU A 105 4.98 4.02 10.49
N PHE A 106 6.07 3.26 10.37
CA PHE A 106 6.16 1.89 10.83
C PHE A 106 6.20 1.78 12.36
N LEU A 107 6.97 2.63 13.02
CA LEU A 107 7.18 2.56 14.47
C LEU A 107 6.14 3.34 15.26
N ASN A 108 5.74 4.53 14.79
CA ASN A 108 4.94 5.48 15.55
C ASN A 108 3.47 5.53 15.12
N HIS A 109 3.14 5.09 13.90
CA HIS A 109 1.79 5.21 13.34
C HIS A 109 1.18 3.87 12.91
N SER A 110 1.69 2.77 13.44
CA SER A 110 1.18 1.44 13.13
C SER A 110 1.03 0.56 14.35
N ILE A 111 0.25 -0.51 14.19
CA ILE A 111 0.09 -1.59 15.18
C ILE A 111 0.53 -2.91 14.58
N ILE A 112 1.09 -3.78 15.42
CA ILE A 112 1.43 -5.15 15.02
C ILE A 112 0.14 -5.93 14.73
N ILE A 113 0.09 -6.63 13.61
CA ILE A 113 -1.03 -7.52 13.28
C ILE A 113 -0.76 -8.88 13.94
N ASP A 114 -1.15 -9.00 15.19
CA ASP A 114 -1.22 -10.29 15.85
C ASP A 114 -2.51 -11.05 15.45
N ASP A 115 -2.72 -12.25 16.01
CA ASP A 115 -3.89 -13.06 15.68
C ASP A 115 -5.20 -12.43 16.17
N LYS A 116 -5.14 -11.70 17.28
CA LYS A 116 -6.29 -10.98 17.85
C LYS A 116 -6.69 -9.81 16.97
N GLU A 117 -5.73 -9.00 16.53
CA GLU A 117 -5.97 -7.87 15.62
C GLU A 117 -6.48 -8.36 14.26
N LEU A 118 -5.92 -9.44 13.74
CA LEU A 118 -6.41 -10.03 12.49
C LEU A 118 -7.85 -10.54 12.60
N GLN A 119 -8.20 -11.19 13.72
CA GLN A 119 -9.57 -11.61 13.98
C GLN A 119 -10.53 -10.44 14.11
N ASN A 120 -10.13 -9.38 14.82
CA ASN A 120 -10.92 -8.16 14.96
C ASN A 120 -11.13 -7.49 13.62
N TYR A 121 -10.08 -7.36 12.83
CA TYR A 121 -10.15 -6.82 11.49
C TYR A 121 -11.10 -7.64 10.61
N SER A 122 -10.96 -8.96 10.61
CA SER A 122 -11.79 -9.88 9.82
C SER A 122 -13.28 -9.77 10.17
N LYS A 123 -13.62 -9.64 11.44
CA LYS A 123 -15.02 -9.47 11.91
C LYS A 123 -15.66 -8.17 11.43
N ASN A 124 -14.86 -7.11 11.35
CA ASN A 124 -15.35 -5.76 11.02
C ASN A 124 -15.17 -5.42 9.53
N TRP A 125 -14.46 -6.26 8.79
CA TRP A 125 -14.23 -6.01 7.36
C TRP A 125 -15.46 -6.37 6.53
N HIS A 126 -15.83 -5.43 5.67
CA HIS A 126 -16.89 -5.64 4.69
C HIS A 126 -16.29 -5.51 3.29
N LYS A 127 -16.60 -6.49 2.45
CA LYS A 127 -16.17 -6.44 1.05
C LYS A 127 -16.70 -5.15 0.40
N PRO A 128 -15.84 -4.32 -0.19
CA PRO A 128 -16.27 -3.12 -0.90
C PRO A 128 -17.30 -3.45 -1.97
N ALA A 129 -18.35 -2.63 -2.10
CA ALA A 129 -19.31 -2.77 -3.17
C ALA A 129 -18.63 -2.39 -4.50
N VAL A 130 -18.50 -3.35 -5.40
CA VAL A 130 -17.96 -3.14 -6.75
C VAL A 130 -19.13 -3.02 -7.72
N SER A 131 -19.15 -1.98 -8.56
CA SER A 131 -20.13 -1.90 -9.63
C SER A 131 -19.88 -3.00 -10.67
N LYS A 132 -20.91 -3.79 -10.96
CA LYS A 132 -20.80 -4.93 -11.90
C LYS A 132 -20.39 -4.53 -13.33
N ASP A 133 -20.61 -3.27 -13.69
CA ASP A 133 -20.36 -2.80 -15.06
C ASP A 133 -18.89 -2.49 -15.32
N LEU A 134 -18.12 -2.13 -14.30
CA LEU A 134 -16.68 -1.87 -14.40
C LEU A 134 -15.84 -3.13 -14.17
N ALA A 135 -16.37 -4.12 -13.46
CA ALA A 135 -15.70 -5.41 -13.26
C ALA A 135 -15.43 -6.19 -14.58
N LYS A 136 -16.03 -5.77 -15.70
CA LYS A 136 -15.80 -6.38 -17.02
C LYS A 136 -14.54 -5.88 -17.72
N TYR A 137 -14.02 -4.73 -17.33
CA TYR A 137 -12.92 -4.04 -18.04
C TYR A 137 -11.62 -3.99 -17.28
N ASP A 138 -11.64 -4.28 -15.98
CA ASP A 138 -10.47 -4.19 -15.15
C ASP A 138 -10.14 -5.54 -14.54
N HIS A 139 -9.00 -6.09 -14.95
CA HIS A 139 -8.40 -7.29 -14.38
C HIS A 139 -7.48 -6.97 -13.20
N SER A 140 -7.46 -5.71 -12.74
CA SER A 140 -6.68 -5.34 -11.56
C SER A 140 -7.42 -5.71 -10.28
N ASP A 141 -6.67 -6.12 -9.26
CA ASP A 141 -7.20 -6.40 -7.93
C ASP A 141 -7.74 -5.12 -7.23
N GLU A 142 -7.57 -3.95 -7.87
CA GLU A 142 -8.05 -2.64 -7.43
C GLU A 142 -9.47 -2.31 -7.94
N ASN A 143 -10.23 -3.29 -8.37
CA ASN A 143 -11.60 -3.15 -8.88
C ASN A 143 -12.58 -2.60 -7.84
N ILE A 144 -12.33 -1.36 -7.39
CA ILE A 144 -13.27 -0.57 -6.61
C ILE A 144 -13.77 0.53 -7.52
N SER A 145 -14.78 0.22 -8.30
CA SER A 145 -15.52 1.27 -8.95
C SER A 145 -16.45 1.94 -7.95
N PHE A 146 -15.94 2.96 -7.29
CA PHE A 146 -16.85 3.97 -6.80
C PHE A 146 -17.37 4.72 -8.04
N LEU A 147 -18.67 4.87 -8.14
CA LEU A 147 -19.23 6.00 -8.88
C LEU A 147 -18.75 7.24 -8.12
N PHE A 148 -17.60 7.76 -8.52
CA PHE A 148 -17.07 9.00 -7.96
C PHE A 148 -18.04 10.11 -8.32
N GLN A 149 -18.94 10.40 -7.40
CA GLN A 149 -19.59 11.70 -7.42
C GLN A 149 -18.61 12.68 -6.77
N PRO A 150 -18.12 13.68 -7.52
CA PRO A 150 -17.26 14.70 -6.93
C PRO A 150 -17.95 15.32 -5.74
N ARG A 151 -17.25 15.47 -4.62
CA ARG A 151 -17.82 15.97 -3.36
C ARG A 151 -17.02 17.19 -2.90
N GLY A 152 -17.73 18.19 -2.34
CA GLY A 152 -17.12 19.32 -1.67
C GLY A 152 -15.99 19.99 -2.47
N ALA A 153 -14.78 20.01 -1.94
CA ALA A 153 -13.62 20.65 -2.55
C ALA A 153 -13.30 20.19 -3.99
N GLN A 154 -13.70 18.99 -4.39
CA GLN A 154 -13.51 18.49 -5.76
C GLN A 154 -14.44 19.20 -6.73
N ILE A 155 -15.69 19.48 -6.33
CA ILE A 155 -16.66 20.24 -7.13
C ILE A 155 -16.16 21.68 -7.28
N GLU A 156 -15.70 22.30 -6.21
CA GLU A 156 -15.14 23.66 -6.24
C GLU A 156 -13.90 23.74 -7.14
N ALA A 157 -13.00 22.75 -7.06
CA ALA A 157 -11.82 22.69 -7.92
C ALA A 157 -12.19 22.52 -9.41
N LEU A 158 -13.22 21.72 -9.73
CA LEU A 158 -13.71 21.55 -11.11
C LEU A 158 -14.27 22.86 -11.66
N TYR A 159 -15.08 23.59 -10.89
CA TYR A 159 -15.60 24.90 -11.30
C TYR A 159 -14.47 25.93 -11.47
N ALA A 160 -13.51 25.97 -10.56
CA ALA A 160 -12.36 26.88 -10.68
C ALA A 160 -11.53 26.59 -11.94
N LEU A 161 -11.37 25.31 -12.30
CA LEU A 161 -10.69 24.87 -13.53
C LEU A 161 -11.48 25.27 -14.80
N GLU A 162 -12.81 25.16 -14.80
CA GLU A 162 -13.65 25.58 -15.91
C GLU A 162 -13.60 27.09 -16.11
N ASP A 163 -13.65 27.89 -15.03
CA ASP A 163 -13.58 29.34 -15.10
C ASP A 163 -12.21 29.85 -15.55
N SER A 164 -11.13 29.14 -15.21
CA SER A 164 -9.77 29.50 -15.66
C SER A 164 -9.51 29.22 -17.15
N ARG A 165 -10.41 28.49 -17.82
CA ARG A 165 -10.30 28.13 -19.25
C ARG A 165 -11.16 29.02 -20.16
N LYS A 166 -11.97 29.91 -19.60
CA LYS A 166 -12.73 30.92 -20.32
C LYS A 166 -11.89 32.21 -20.47
#